data_e12f974f7a6cc29bc9235b6428c728a4
#
_entry.id   e12f974f7a6cc29bc9235b6428c728a4
#
_cell.length_a   1.000
_cell.length_b   1.000
_cell.length_c   1.000
_cell.angle_alpha   90.00
_cell.angle_beta   90.00
_cell.angle_gamma   90.00
#
_symmetry.space_group_name_H-M   'P 1'
#
loop_
_entity.id
_entity.type
_entity.pdbx_description
1 polymer ?
#
loop_
_entity_poly.entity_id
_entity_poly.type
_entity_poly.pdbx_seq_one_letter_code
_entity_poly.pdbx_strand_id
1 'polypeptide(L)'
;MEQKKSYEICIFAVVCILVNYFGKAFADFFMLPVWLDSVGTVFSAYVLGPVCGAMIGVASNIMYCLHSGVSLFYGLTSIVIAVTVSICAKKGFMKDIFGVFSTAFLVTVLSVLVSVPLNFILADGATGNIWGDGVSGLLQEIGCNAAIAHMIGEFFVDFVDKTVTMLILFLAIHFFHKRKGKKIFSFLLLLQLTVILFPNRMDCAENNAFHQEMDAYDFQEYVQTVYNGENGLPGGSANDIVQTKDGVLWIGTYGGLSRYSGNTFQWMNTYDSVKSVN
;
A
#
# COMPACT_ATOMS: atom_id res chain seq x y z
N MET A 1 9.61 -33.30 21.50
CA MET A 1 8.61 -33.21 20.41
C MET A 1 7.97 -31.80 20.36
N GLU A 2 7.66 -31.20 21.50
CA GLU A 2 7.11 -29.82 21.59
C GLU A 2 8.08 -28.75 21.07
N GLN A 3 9.34 -28.84 21.40
CA GLN A 3 10.37 -27.87 21.00
C GLN A 3 10.56 -27.81 19.47
N LYS A 4 10.45 -28.95 18.78
CA LYS A 4 10.50 -29.01 17.32
C LYS A 4 9.28 -28.35 16.65
N LYS A 5 8.11 -28.51 17.25
CA LYS A 5 6.86 -27.90 16.78
C LYS A 5 6.88 -26.36 16.95
N SER A 6 7.45 -25.89 18.06
CA SER A 6 7.63 -24.44 18.32
C SER A 6 8.57 -23.80 17.30
N TYR A 7 9.68 -24.45 16.97
CA TYR A 7 10.64 -23.96 15.97
C TYR A 7 10.02 -23.87 14.56
N GLU A 8 9.23 -24.86 14.16
CA GLU A 8 8.53 -24.87 12.87
C GLU A 8 7.52 -23.70 12.77
N ILE A 9 6.83 -23.37 13.87
CA ILE A 9 5.91 -22.22 13.94
C ILE A 9 6.68 -20.90 13.83
N CYS A 10 7.79 -20.75 14.51
CA CYS A 10 8.62 -19.55 14.43
C CYS A 10 9.15 -19.31 13.01
N ILE A 11 9.67 -20.34 12.34
CA ILE A 11 10.12 -20.22 10.95
C ILE A 11 8.95 -19.83 10.04
N PHE A 12 7.79 -20.46 10.19
CA PHE A 12 6.61 -20.15 9.41
C PHE A 12 6.19 -18.68 9.61
N ALA A 13 6.23 -18.18 10.84
CA ALA A 13 5.90 -16.79 11.15
C ALA A 13 6.86 -15.81 10.48
N VAL A 14 8.17 -16.07 10.56
CA VAL A 14 9.19 -15.24 9.88
C VAL A 14 8.96 -15.22 8.36
N VAL A 15 8.70 -16.38 7.75
CA VAL A 15 8.40 -16.47 6.31
C VAL A 15 7.16 -15.66 5.96
N CYS A 16 6.09 -15.73 6.77
CA CYS A 16 4.88 -14.94 6.53
C CYS A 16 5.13 -13.43 6.61
N ILE A 17 5.94 -12.97 7.58
CA ILE A 17 6.33 -11.55 7.69
C ILE A 17 7.11 -11.11 6.44
N LEU A 18 8.08 -11.92 6.01
CA LEU A 18 8.86 -11.62 4.81
C LEU A 18 8.00 -11.62 3.53
N VAL A 19 7.02 -12.53 3.42
CA VAL A 19 6.07 -12.54 2.29
C VAL A 19 5.25 -11.25 2.25
N ASN A 20 4.78 -10.75 3.38
CA ASN A 20 4.11 -9.45 3.45
C ASN A 20 5.03 -8.33 2.99
N TYR A 21 6.25 -8.28 3.55
CA TYR A 21 7.22 -7.22 3.25
C TYR A 21 7.58 -7.18 1.76
N PHE A 22 7.98 -8.30 1.19
CA PHE A 22 8.33 -8.37 -0.22
C PHE A 22 7.12 -8.24 -1.14
N GLY A 23 5.94 -8.73 -0.73
CA GLY A 23 4.69 -8.55 -1.47
C GLY A 23 4.36 -7.09 -1.66
N LYS A 24 4.46 -6.29 -0.59
CA LYS A 24 4.26 -4.83 -0.65
C LYS A 24 5.31 -4.18 -1.55
N ALA A 25 6.59 -4.46 -1.33
CA ALA A 25 7.66 -3.90 -2.16
C ALA A 25 7.48 -4.22 -3.65
N PHE A 26 7.02 -5.43 -3.97
CA PHE A 26 6.71 -5.83 -5.34
C PHE A 26 5.51 -5.05 -5.90
N ALA A 27 4.44 -4.90 -5.14
CA ALA A 27 3.26 -4.15 -5.57
C ALA A 27 3.59 -2.67 -5.81
N ASP A 28 4.36 -2.06 -4.93
CA ASP A 28 4.82 -0.67 -5.03
C ASP A 28 5.75 -0.49 -6.25
N PHE A 29 6.70 -1.39 -6.46
CA PHE A 29 7.64 -1.32 -7.59
C PHE A 29 6.94 -1.38 -8.96
N PHE A 30 5.92 -2.23 -9.09
CA PHE A 30 5.15 -2.37 -10.34
C PHE A 30 3.92 -1.47 -10.38
N MET A 31 3.73 -0.59 -9.40
CA MET A 31 2.56 0.31 -9.29
C MET A 31 1.24 -0.44 -9.45
N LEU A 32 1.09 -1.58 -8.77
CA LEU A 32 -0.08 -2.44 -8.91
C LEU A 32 -1.29 -1.89 -8.14
N PRO A 33 -2.53 -2.19 -8.59
CA PRO A 33 -3.76 -1.84 -7.86
C PRO A 33 -4.00 -2.79 -6.67
N VAL A 34 -2.97 -3.15 -5.94
CA VAL A 34 -2.99 -4.07 -4.80
C VAL A 34 -1.87 -3.70 -3.82
N TRP A 35 -1.99 -4.12 -2.58
CA TRP A 35 -0.96 -3.93 -1.56
C TRP A 35 -0.05 -5.14 -1.39
N LEU A 36 -0.59 -6.35 -1.47
CA LEU A 36 0.06 -7.65 -1.22
C LEU A 36 0.77 -7.75 0.14
N ASP A 37 0.47 -6.86 1.05
CA ASP A 37 1.05 -6.73 2.39
C ASP A 37 0.38 -7.62 3.45
N SER A 38 -0.68 -8.31 3.08
CA SER A 38 -1.50 -9.14 3.96
C SER A 38 -1.49 -10.63 3.61
N VAL A 39 -0.77 -11.05 2.59
CA VAL A 39 -0.70 -12.44 2.14
C VAL A 39 -0.25 -13.38 3.26
N GLY A 40 0.86 -13.08 3.93
CA GLY A 40 1.36 -13.87 5.07
C GLY A 40 0.42 -13.80 6.28
N THR A 41 -0.24 -12.66 6.52
CA THR A 41 -1.26 -12.49 7.56
C THR A 41 -2.43 -13.44 7.34
N VAL A 42 -2.95 -13.50 6.12
CA VAL A 42 -4.07 -14.37 5.73
C VAL A 42 -3.68 -15.86 5.84
N PHE A 43 -2.50 -16.24 5.33
CA PHE A 43 -2.00 -17.61 5.47
C PHE A 43 -1.83 -18.04 6.92
N SER A 44 -1.22 -17.20 7.74
CA SER A 44 -1.01 -17.52 9.16
C SER A 44 -2.32 -17.53 9.94
N ALA A 45 -3.26 -16.64 9.64
CA ALA A 45 -4.60 -16.64 10.24
C ALA A 45 -5.39 -17.92 9.90
N TYR A 46 -5.23 -18.42 8.66
CA TYR A 46 -5.85 -19.68 8.25
C TYR A 46 -5.23 -20.91 8.94
N VAL A 47 -3.89 -20.96 9.02
CA VAL A 47 -3.15 -22.15 9.48
C VAL A 47 -3.01 -22.18 11.00
N LEU A 48 -2.65 -21.04 11.62
CA LEU A 48 -2.32 -20.92 13.04
C LEU A 48 -3.42 -20.26 13.87
N GLY A 49 -4.40 -19.68 13.21
CA GLY A 49 -5.53 -19.00 13.86
C GLY A 49 -5.35 -17.48 14.04
N PRO A 50 -6.37 -16.80 14.62
CA PRO A 50 -6.48 -15.35 14.56
C PRO A 50 -5.36 -14.63 15.31
N VAL A 51 -4.92 -15.15 16.45
CA VAL A 51 -3.89 -14.50 17.28
C VAL A 51 -2.55 -14.47 16.56
N CYS A 52 -2.10 -15.63 16.04
CA CYS A 52 -0.84 -15.70 15.29
C CYS A 52 -0.89 -14.86 14.02
N GLY A 53 -2.02 -14.88 13.29
CA GLY A 53 -2.23 -14.05 12.12
C GLY A 53 -2.14 -12.55 12.44
N ALA A 54 -2.80 -12.11 13.51
CA ALA A 54 -2.74 -10.73 13.97
C ALA A 54 -1.32 -10.31 14.38
N MET A 55 -0.61 -11.15 15.12
CA MET A 55 0.78 -10.86 15.52
C MET A 55 1.71 -10.71 14.30
N ILE A 56 1.56 -11.57 13.30
CA ILE A 56 2.35 -11.52 12.06
C ILE A 56 2.02 -10.24 11.28
N GLY A 57 0.73 -9.90 11.14
CA GLY A 57 0.32 -8.68 10.46
C GLY A 57 0.84 -7.41 11.15
N VAL A 58 0.74 -7.34 12.49
CA VAL A 58 1.28 -6.22 13.27
C VAL A 58 2.81 -6.15 13.14
N ALA A 59 3.51 -7.30 13.24
CA ALA A 59 4.96 -7.34 13.08
C ALA A 59 5.41 -6.88 11.69
N SER A 60 4.65 -7.20 10.63
CA SER A 60 4.90 -6.69 9.28
C SER A 60 4.78 -5.16 9.22
N ASN A 61 3.72 -4.60 9.84
CA ASN A 61 3.53 -3.14 9.88
C ASN A 61 4.60 -2.44 10.72
N ILE A 62 5.13 -3.06 11.78
CA ILE A 62 6.29 -2.55 12.52
C ILE A 62 7.52 -2.51 11.61
N MET A 63 7.77 -3.53 10.80
CA MET A 63 8.88 -3.51 9.83
C MET A 63 8.71 -2.38 8.79
N TYR A 64 7.50 -2.16 8.29
CA TYR A 64 7.23 -1.04 7.38
C TYR A 64 7.42 0.31 8.05
N CYS A 65 7.11 0.43 9.34
CA CYS A 65 7.27 1.66 10.10
C CYS A 65 8.73 2.17 10.11
N LEU A 66 9.71 1.29 9.89
CA LEU A 66 11.12 1.67 9.75
C LEU A 66 11.38 2.51 8.48
N HIS A 67 10.52 2.40 7.47
CA HIS A 67 10.59 3.17 6.22
C HIS A 67 9.51 4.27 6.16
N SER A 68 8.36 4.02 6.76
CA SER A 68 7.20 4.92 6.76
C SER A 68 6.54 4.89 8.14
N GLY A 69 6.75 5.92 8.95
CA GLY A 69 6.29 6.00 10.34
C GLY A 69 4.79 5.79 10.55
N VAL A 70 3.97 6.03 9.52
CA VAL A 70 2.50 5.85 9.53
C VAL A 70 2.06 4.38 9.51
N SER A 71 2.89 3.48 8.98
CA SER A 71 2.50 2.06 8.77
C SER A 71 2.10 1.32 10.06
N LEU A 72 2.59 1.75 11.22
CA LEU A 72 2.26 1.13 12.51
C LEU A 72 0.76 1.11 12.78
N PHE A 73 0.04 2.19 12.46
CA PHE A 73 -1.39 2.32 12.73
C PHE A 73 -2.23 1.34 11.90
N TYR A 74 -1.77 0.97 10.70
CA TYR A 74 -2.42 -0.06 9.86
C TYR A 74 -2.24 -1.50 10.40
N GLY A 75 -1.45 -1.67 11.46
CA GLY A 75 -1.47 -2.91 12.24
C GLY A 75 -2.86 -3.27 12.77
N LEU A 76 -3.73 -2.27 13.04
CA LEU A 76 -5.12 -2.49 13.44
C LEU A 76 -5.93 -3.15 12.30
N THR A 77 -5.74 -2.71 11.06
CA THR A 77 -6.35 -3.32 9.88
C THR A 77 -5.91 -4.79 9.72
N SER A 78 -4.62 -5.07 9.95
CA SER A 78 -4.09 -6.44 9.92
C SER A 78 -4.72 -7.36 10.98
N ILE A 79 -5.04 -6.85 12.17
CA ILE A 79 -5.77 -7.60 13.21
C ILE A 79 -7.16 -7.96 12.70
N VAL A 80 -7.89 -7.00 12.13
CA VAL A 80 -9.23 -7.21 11.57
C VAL A 80 -9.22 -8.26 10.46
N ILE A 81 -8.25 -8.19 9.54
CA ILE A 81 -8.04 -9.19 8.48
C ILE A 81 -7.86 -10.58 9.10
N ALA A 82 -6.92 -10.74 10.04
CA ALA A 82 -6.60 -12.03 10.63
C ALA A 82 -7.80 -12.66 11.35
N VAL A 83 -8.54 -11.87 12.14
CA VAL A 83 -9.73 -12.34 12.87
C VAL A 83 -10.82 -12.77 11.89
N THR A 84 -11.12 -11.94 10.90
CA THR A 84 -12.17 -12.20 9.90
C THR A 84 -11.87 -13.45 9.08
N VAL A 85 -10.65 -13.58 8.57
CA VAL A 85 -10.22 -14.78 7.82
C VAL A 85 -10.32 -16.04 8.65
N SER A 86 -9.86 -16.00 9.92
CA SER A 86 -9.96 -17.17 10.81
C SER A 86 -11.39 -17.58 11.08
N ILE A 87 -12.31 -16.63 11.25
CA ILE A 87 -13.74 -16.92 11.45
C ILE A 87 -14.34 -17.56 10.19
N CYS A 88 -14.08 -16.98 9.01
CA CYS A 88 -14.56 -17.49 7.74
C CYS A 88 -14.00 -18.89 7.43
N ALA A 89 -12.72 -19.11 7.70
CA ALA A 89 -12.07 -20.40 7.54
C ALA A 89 -12.72 -21.49 8.43
N LYS A 90 -12.98 -21.17 9.71
CA LYS A 90 -13.68 -22.10 10.63
C LYS A 90 -15.11 -22.42 10.19
N LYS A 91 -15.80 -21.46 9.56
CA LYS A 91 -17.14 -21.66 8.99
C LYS A 91 -17.11 -22.38 7.64
N GLY A 92 -15.93 -22.65 7.08
CA GLY A 92 -15.77 -23.41 5.85
C GLY A 92 -15.87 -22.59 4.54
N PHE A 93 -15.89 -21.26 4.62
CA PHE A 93 -15.94 -20.40 3.43
C PHE A 93 -14.74 -20.56 2.48
N MET A 94 -13.62 -21.11 2.95
CA MET A 94 -12.45 -21.40 2.11
C MET A 94 -12.53 -22.72 1.31
N LYS A 95 -13.68 -23.41 1.32
CA LYS A 95 -13.83 -24.69 0.62
C LYS A 95 -14.19 -24.56 -0.85
N ASP A 96 -14.86 -23.49 -1.22
CA ASP A 96 -15.30 -23.20 -2.58
C ASP A 96 -14.99 -21.78 -2.99
N ILE A 97 -15.06 -21.54 -4.30
CA ILE A 97 -14.69 -20.24 -4.87
C ILE A 97 -15.64 -19.11 -4.46
N PHE A 98 -16.92 -19.41 -4.27
CA PHE A 98 -17.91 -18.42 -3.85
C PHE A 98 -17.65 -17.98 -2.40
N GLY A 99 -17.31 -18.91 -1.52
CA GLY A 99 -16.91 -18.62 -0.14
C GLY A 99 -15.62 -17.79 -0.08
N VAL A 100 -14.68 -18.03 -1.00
CA VAL A 100 -13.44 -17.23 -1.13
C VAL A 100 -13.78 -15.77 -1.47
N PHE A 101 -14.61 -15.52 -2.48
CA PHE A 101 -15.04 -14.17 -2.83
C PHE A 101 -15.86 -13.51 -1.72
N SER A 102 -16.75 -14.25 -1.06
CA SER A 102 -17.52 -13.75 0.08
C SER A 102 -16.61 -13.35 1.25
N THR A 103 -15.54 -14.11 1.48
CA THR A 103 -14.55 -13.77 2.51
C THR A 103 -13.73 -12.54 2.10
N ALA A 104 -13.29 -12.45 0.85
CA ALA A 104 -12.57 -11.29 0.34
C ALA A 104 -13.43 -10.02 0.52
N PHE A 105 -14.68 -10.06 0.11
CA PHE A 105 -15.61 -8.94 0.27
C PHE A 105 -15.81 -8.54 1.74
N LEU A 106 -16.05 -9.52 2.63
CA LEU A 106 -16.24 -9.25 4.06
C LEU A 106 -14.97 -8.65 4.69
N VAL A 107 -13.80 -9.18 4.35
CA VAL A 107 -12.52 -8.66 4.82
C VAL A 107 -12.33 -7.23 4.33
N THR A 108 -12.59 -6.95 3.06
CA THR A 108 -12.50 -5.60 2.47
C THR A 108 -13.40 -4.62 3.22
N VAL A 109 -14.69 -4.93 3.39
CA VAL A 109 -15.62 -4.03 4.10
C VAL A 109 -15.12 -3.71 5.49
N LEU A 110 -14.68 -4.71 6.26
CA LEU A 110 -14.21 -4.51 7.62
C LEU A 110 -12.85 -3.81 7.67
N SER A 111 -11.96 -4.05 6.71
CA SER A 111 -10.68 -3.34 6.58
C SER A 111 -10.89 -1.87 6.29
N VAL A 112 -11.72 -1.54 5.31
CA VAL A 112 -12.03 -0.17 4.89
C VAL A 112 -12.67 0.65 6.00
N LEU A 113 -13.52 0.04 6.84
CA LEU A 113 -14.07 0.71 8.03
C LEU A 113 -12.99 1.15 9.04
N VAL A 114 -11.82 0.54 9.00
CA VAL A 114 -10.68 0.91 9.85
C VAL A 114 -9.68 1.78 9.09
N SER A 115 -9.35 1.44 7.83
CA SER A 115 -8.32 2.16 7.06
C SER A 115 -8.78 3.55 6.64
N VAL A 116 -10.05 3.74 6.24
CA VAL A 116 -10.53 5.07 5.81
C VAL A 116 -10.42 6.14 6.89
N PRO A 117 -10.88 5.93 8.13
CA PRO A 117 -10.63 6.89 9.21
C PRO A 117 -9.13 7.15 9.45
N LEU A 118 -8.28 6.12 9.35
CA LEU A 118 -6.84 6.27 9.49
C LEU A 118 -6.26 7.12 8.34
N ASN A 119 -6.68 6.89 7.10
CA ASN A 119 -6.25 7.67 5.95
C ASN A 119 -6.59 9.15 6.13
N PHE A 120 -7.79 9.47 6.63
CA PHE A 120 -8.15 10.87 6.91
C PHE A 120 -7.32 11.50 8.02
N ILE A 121 -6.97 10.74 9.06
CA ILE A 121 -6.18 11.27 10.19
C ILE A 121 -4.70 11.42 9.82
N LEU A 122 -4.16 10.54 8.98
CA LEU A 122 -2.73 10.41 8.75
C LEU A 122 -2.27 10.94 7.39
N ALA A 123 -3.17 11.05 6.41
CA ALA A 123 -2.84 11.32 5.00
C ALA A 123 -3.91 12.12 4.26
N ASP A 124 -4.72 12.92 4.96
CA ASP A 124 -5.78 13.76 4.37
C ASP A 124 -6.74 13.01 3.44
N GLY A 125 -6.96 11.73 3.71
CA GLY A 125 -7.82 10.84 2.94
C GLY A 125 -7.13 10.11 1.79
N ALA A 126 -5.87 10.41 1.48
CA ALA A 126 -5.14 9.67 0.45
C ALA A 126 -4.92 8.21 0.86
N THR A 127 -5.10 7.30 -0.09
CA THR A 127 -4.88 5.87 0.15
C THR A 127 -3.39 5.53 0.15
N GLY A 128 -2.58 6.33 -0.56
CA GLY A 128 -1.17 6.04 -0.85
C GLY A 128 -0.97 5.00 -1.96
N ASN A 129 -2.04 4.61 -2.65
CA ASN A 129 -1.99 3.78 -3.84
C ASN A 129 -2.48 4.59 -5.05
N ILE A 130 -1.68 4.68 -6.09
CA ILE A 130 -1.95 5.48 -7.30
C ILE A 130 -3.34 5.19 -7.89
N TRP A 131 -3.77 3.93 -7.88
CA TRP A 131 -5.08 3.54 -8.42
C TRP A 131 -6.23 3.97 -7.53
N GLY A 132 -6.10 3.84 -6.22
CA GLY A 132 -7.10 4.28 -5.26
C GLY A 132 -7.26 5.81 -5.28
N ASP A 133 -6.14 6.51 -5.27
CA ASP A 133 -6.11 7.97 -5.32
C ASP A 133 -6.61 8.46 -6.69
N GLY A 134 -6.29 7.77 -7.78
CA GLY A 134 -6.82 8.05 -9.12
C GLY A 134 -8.34 7.89 -9.20
N VAL A 135 -8.91 6.81 -8.65
CA VAL A 135 -10.37 6.61 -8.57
C VAL A 135 -11.00 7.73 -7.73
N SER A 136 -10.39 8.08 -6.60
CA SER A 136 -10.87 9.18 -5.74
C SER A 136 -10.86 10.51 -6.48
N GLY A 137 -9.80 10.82 -7.22
CA GLY A 137 -9.68 12.02 -8.03
C GLY A 137 -10.76 12.13 -9.11
N LEU A 138 -10.93 11.06 -9.90
CA LEU A 138 -11.98 11.00 -10.94
C LEU A 138 -13.39 11.22 -10.37
N LEU A 139 -13.69 10.63 -9.20
CA LEU A 139 -14.98 10.82 -8.54
C LEU A 139 -15.17 12.25 -8.06
N GLN A 140 -14.14 12.91 -7.58
CA GLN A 140 -14.20 14.31 -7.16
C GLN A 140 -14.38 15.25 -8.36
N GLU A 141 -13.77 14.98 -9.51
CA GLU A 141 -13.94 15.73 -10.75
C GLU A 141 -15.40 15.73 -11.24
N ILE A 142 -16.13 14.63 -11.06
CA ILE A 142 -17.55 14.55 -11.40
C ILE A 142 -18.48 15.09 -10.30
N GLY A 143 -17.92 15.74 -9.25
CA GLY A 143 -18.66 16.38 -8.18
C GLY A 143 -19.01 15.49 -6.99
N CYS A 144 -18.40 14.31 -6.85
CA CYS A 144 -18.61 13.48 -5.67
C CYS A 144 -17.96 14.13 -4.43
N ASN A 145 -18.60 13.96 -3.28
CA ASN A 145 -18.02 14.41 -2.01
C ASN A 145 -16.65 13.71 -1.77
N ALA A 146 -15.64 14.50 -1.36
CA ALA A 146 -14.28 14.02 -1.18
C ALA A 146 -14.19 12.79 -0.25
N ALA A 147 -14.92 12.81 0.88
CA ALA A 147 -14.90 11.67 1.82
C ALA A 147 -15.46 10.38 1.18
N ILE A 148 -16.52 10.49 0.39
CA ILE A 148 -17.11 9.35 -0.32
C ILE A 148 -16.17 8.89 -1.43
N ALA A 149 -15.55 9.81 -2.16
CA ALA A 149 -14.60 9.50 -3.22
C ALA A 149 -13.38 8.71 -2.68
N HIS A 150 -12.79 9.17 -1.58
CA HIS A 150 -11.67 8.48 -0.91
C HIS A 150 -12.08 7.10 -0.38
N MET A 151 -13.27 6.98 0.19
CA MET A 151 -13.79 5.69 0.65
C MET A 151 -13.96 4.69 -0.50
N ILE A 152 -14.44 5.15 -1.67
CA ILE A 152 -14.61 4.29 -2.85
C ILE A 152 -13.24 3.91 -3.43
N GLY A 153 -12.28 4.84 -3.48
CA GLY A 153 -10.92 4.57 -3.95
C GLY A 153 -10.21 3.52 -3.08
N GLU A 154 -10.28 3.67 -1.76
CA GLU A 154 -9.76 2.69 -0.81
C GLU A 154 -10.44 1.33 -0.96
N PHE A 155 -11.77 1.31 -1.03
CA PHE A 155 -12.53 0.07 -1.22
C PHE A 155 -12.13 -0.64 -2.52
N PHE A 156 -11.92 0.08 -3.60
CA PHE A 156 -11.51 -0.49 -4.88
C PHE A 156 -10.18 -1.23 -4.77
N VAL A 157 -9.15 -0.59 -4.24
CA VAL A 157 -7.81 -1.18 -4.09
C VAL A 157 -7.85 -2.36 -3.12
N ASP A 158 -8.48 -2.18 -1.96
CA ASP A 158 -8.61 -3.22 -0.94
C ASP A 158 -9.38 -4.44 -1.47
N PHE A 159 -10.45 -4.23 -2.23
CA PHE A 159 -11.23 -5.35 -2.77
C PHE A 159 -10.43 -6.17 -3.79
N VAL A 160 -9.67 -5.53 -4.66
CA VAL A 160 -8.77 -6.22 -5.60
C VAL A 160 -7.68 -6.96 -4.83
N ASP A 161 -7.04 -6.30 -3.87
CA ASP A 161 -5.97 -6.88 -3.05
C ASP A 161 -6.45 -8.12 -2.26
N LYS A 162 -7.56 -8.00 -1.55
CA LYS A 162 -8.09 -9.10 -0.74
C LYS A 162 -8.59 -10.24 -1.60
N THR A 163 -9.16 -9.94 -2.78
CA THR A 163 -9.55 -10.97 -3.75
C THR A 163 -8.34 -11.75 -4.25
N VAL A 164 -7.28 -11.07 -4.67
CA VAL A 164 -6.03 -11.71 -5.12
C VAL A 164 -5.41 -12.53 -3.99
N THR A 165 -5.30 -11.96 -2.79
CA THR A 165 -4.75 -12.64 -1.62
C THR A 165 -5.53 -13.91 -1.25
N MET A 166 -6.87 -13.84 -1.26
CA MET A 166 -7.73 -15.00 -0.96
C MET A 166 -7.67 -16.06 -2.05
N LEU A 167 -7.54 -15.68 -3.33
CA LEU A 167 -7.33 -16.62 -4.42
C LEU A 167 -5.99 -17.33 -4.30
N ILE A 168 -4.91 -16.62 -3.95
CA ILE A 168 -3.59 -17.23 -3.69
C ILE A 168 -3.71 -18.26 -2.57
N LEU A 169 -4.38 -17.93 -1.45
CA LEU A 169 -4.63 -18.87 -0.36
C LEU A 169 -5.44 -20.08 -0.82
N PHE A 170 -6.54 -19.86 -1.55
CA PHE A 170 -7.40 -20.94 -2.05
C PHE A 170 -6.65 -21.89 -2.97
N LEU A 171 -5.90 -21.36 -3.92
CA LEU A 171 -5.06 -22.16 -4.82
C LEU A 171 -4.02 -22.97 -4.04
N ALA A 172 -3.36 -22.33 -3.09
CA ALA A 172 -2.39 -23.02 -2.23
C ALA A 172 -3.05 -24.19 -1.46
N ILE A 173 -4.20 -23.96 -0.85
CA ILE A 173 -4.95 -25.01 -0.13
C ILE A 173 -5.32 -26.15 -1.09
N HIS A 174 -5.89 -25.81 -2.27
CA HIS A 174 -6.38 -26.78 -3.23
C HIS A 174 -5.25 -27.64 -3.84
N PHE A 175 -4.15 -27.02 -4.24
CA PHE A 175 -3.00 -27.73 -4.78
C PHE A 175 -2.25 -28.57 -3.73
N PHE A 176 -2.22 -28.12 -2.47
CA PHE A 176 -1.44 -28.75 -1.42
C PHE A 176 -2.24 -29.70 -0.52
N HIS A 177 -3.57 -29.68 -0.59
CA HIS A 177 -4.43 -30.64 0.13
C HIS A 177 -4.13 -32.10 -0.26
N LYS A 178 -3.65 -32.34 -1.47
CA LYS A 178 -3.20 -33.67 -1.94
C LYS A 178 -1.78 -34.07 -1.48
N ARG A 179 -0.99 -33.17 -0.89
CA ARG A 179 0.42 -33.42 -0.53
C ARG A 179 0.78 -32.75 0.79
N LYS A 180 0.78 -33.54 1.86
CA LYS A 180 1.17 -33.23 3.26
C LYS A 180 1.96 -31.92 3.46
N GLY A 181 1.54 -31.10 4.41
CA GLY A 181 1.93 -29.74 4.81
C GLY A 181 3.36 -29.18 4.62
N LYS A 182 4.38 -30.03 4.37
CA LYS A 182 5.74 -29.58 4.06
C LYS A 182 5.86 -28.78 2.76
N LYS A 183 4.86 -28.87 1.87
CA LYS A 183 4.90 -28.21 0.56
C LYS A 183 4.27 -26.81 0.53
N ILE A 184 3.44 -26.45 1.51
CA ILE A 184 2.98 -25.06 1.68
C ILE A 184 4.17 -24.18 2.03
N PHE A 185 5.03 -24.66 2.92
CA PHE A 185 6.28 -23.96 3.28
C PHE A 185 7.20 -23.79 2.06
N SER A 186 7.38 -24.85 1.25
CA SER A 186 8.19 -24.76 0.03
C SER A 186 7.61 -23.81 -1.01
N PHE A 187 6.27 -23.69 -1.10
CA PHE A 187 5.61 -22.77 -2.01
C PHE A 187 5.78 -21.31 -1.56
N LEU A 188 5.60 -21.01 -0.28
CA LEU A 188 5.85 -19.68 0.27
C LEU A 188 7.33 -19.28 0.11
N LEU A 189 8.24 -20.24 0.30
CA LEU A 189 9.67 -20.04 0.09
C LEU A 189 10.02 -19.83 -1.40
N LEU A 190 9.33 -20.53 -2.32
CA LEU A 190 9.50 -20.37 -3.76
C LEU A 190 8.95 -19.01 -4.23
N LEU A 191 7.79 -18.59 -3.70
CA LEU A 191 7.21 -17.27 -3.96
C LEU A 191 8.16 -16.16 -3.48
N GLN A 192 8.80 -16.36 -2.34
CA GLN A 192 9.80 -15.44 -1.80
C GLN A 192 11.09 -15.42 -2.65
N LEU A 193 11.52 -16.57 -3.16
CA LEU A 193 12.71 -16.67 -4.00
C LEU A 193 12.52 -15.95 -5.35
N THR A 194 11.32 -16.00 -5.92
CA THR A 194 11.02 -15.27 -7.16
C THR A 194 11.04 -13.74 -6.93
N VAL A 195 10.61 -13.26 -5.78
CA VAL A 195 10.67 -11.83 -5.44
C VAL A 195 12.10 -11.37 -5.15
N ILE A 196 12.92 -12.23 -4.50
CA ILE A 196 14.35 -11.94 -4.22
C ILE A 196 15.19 -11.94 -5.52
N LEU A 197 14.84 -12.76 -6.50
CA LEU A 197 15.54 -12.84 -7.79
C LEU A 197 15.21 -11.66 -8.73
N PHE A 198 14.16 -10.90 -8.46
CA PHE A 198 13.99 -9.59 -9.07
C PHE A 198 14.90 -8.60 -8.33
N PRO A 199 15.99 -8.12 -8.96
CA PRO A 199 16.87 -7.17 -8.30
C PRO A 199 16.04 -5.95 -7.95
N ASN A 200 15.95 -5.63 -6.67
CA ASN A 200 15.56 -4.31 -6.19
C ASN A 200 16.58 -3.30 -6.73
N ARG A 201 16.42 -2.90 -7.97
CA ARG A 201 16.93 -1.61 -8.43
C ARG A 201 15.97 -0.52 -7.96
N MET A 202 15.68 -0.49 -6.68
CA MET A 202 15.46 0.78 -6.04
C MET A 202 16.86 1.37 -5.89
N ASP A 203 17.21 2.19 -6.86
CA ASP A 203 18.41 2.99 -6.80
C ASP A 203 18.29 3.96 -5.63
N CYS A 204 18.74 3.51 -4.45
CA CYS A 204 19.25 4.43 -3.43
C CYS A 204 20.42 5.30 -3.97
N ALA A 205 20.89 5.02 -5.17
CA ALA A 205 21.95 5.79 -5.82
C ALA A 205 21.52 7.22 -6.13
N GLU A 206 20.27 7.44 -6.55
CA GLU A 206 19.78 8.79 -6.85
C GLU A 206 19.55 9.61 -5.58
N ASN A 207 19.01 8.98 -4.51
CA ASN A 207 18.89 9.65 -3.22
C ASN A 207 20.25 9.92 -2.56
N ASN A 208 21.23 9.01 -2.69
CA ASN A 208 22.55 9.23 -2.10
C ASN A 208 23.34 10.32 -2.85
N ALA A 209 23.22 10.41 -4.17
CA ALA A 209 23.83 11.51 -4.94
C ALA A 209 23.17 12.86 -4.58
N PHE A 210 21.85 12.89 -4.48
CA PHE A 210 21.11 14.10 -4.08
C PHE A 210 21.42 14.51 -2.63
N HIS A 211 21.49 13.57 -1.69
CA HIS A 211 21.88 13.87 -0.31
C HIS A 211 23.36 14.25 -0.20
N GLN A 212 24.26 13.64 -0.98
CA GLN A 212 25.67 14.01 -0.96
C GLN A 212 25.93 15.38 -1.58
N GLU A 213 25.16 15.79 -2.60
CA GLU A 213 25.20 17.17 -3.11
C GLU A 213 24.58 18.17 -2.14
N MET A 214 23.49 17.80 -1.44
CA MET A 214 22.87 18.64 -0.41
C MET A 214 23.75 18.84 0.83
N ASP A 215 24.49 17.83 1.26
CA ASP A 215 25.43 17.95 2.42
C ASP A 215 26.62 18.87 2.13
N ALA A 216 26.85 19.24 0.87
CA ALA A 216 27.89 20.19 0.46
C ALA A 216 27.45 21.66 0.53
N TYR A 217 26.13 21.92 0.71
CA TYR A 217 25.62 23.28 0.84
C TYR A 217 25.35 23.64 2.30
N ASP A 218 25.89 24.78 2.74
CA ASP A 218 25.58 25.34 4.06
C ASP A 218 24.16 25.91 4.07
N PHE A 219 23.20 25.13 4.60
CA PHE A 219 21.78 25.51 4.65
C PHE A 219 21.46 26.69 5.54
N GLN A 220 22.44 27.30 6.23
CA GLN A 220 22.22 28.47 7.07
C GLN A 220 21.81 29.73 6.30
N GLU A 221 22.06 29.76 4.99
CA GLU A 221 21.68 30.88 4.10
C GLU A 221 20.32 30.68 3.40
N TYR A 222 19.64 29.55 3.54
CA TYR A 222 18.40 29.27 2.84
C TYR A 222 17.16 29.49 3.74
N VAL A 223 16.17 30.20 3.20
CA VAL A 223 14.85 30.35 3.83
C VAL A 223 13.95 29.23 3.37
N GLN A 224 13.53 28.39 4.30
CA GLN A 224 12.56 27.31 4.00
C GLN A 224 11.15 27.90 3.93
N THR A 225 10.45 27.70 2.83
CA THR A 225 9.04 28.03 2.66
C THR A 225 8.28 26.76 2.33
N VAL A 226 7.26 26.42 3.13
CA VAL A 226 6.41 25.26 2.88
C VAL A 226 5.16 25.71 2.12
N TYR A 227 4.90 25.05 0.98
CA TYR A 227 3.70 25.27 0.17
C TYR A 227 2.76 24.08 0.28
N ASN A 228 1.48 24.35 0.48
CA ASN A 228 0.42 23.35 0.60
C ASN A 228 -0.87 23.85 -0.08
N GLY A 229 -1.97 23.11 0.05
CA GLY A 229 -3.26 23.48 -0.53
C GLY A 229 -3.85 24.79 -0.03
N GLU A 230 -3.45 25.28 1.15
CA GLU A 230 -3.94 26.55 1.73
C GLU A 230 -3.19 27.77 1.19
N ASN A 231 -1.95 27.60 0.75
CA ASN A 231 -1.10 28.70 0.29
C ASN A 231 -0.73 28.64 -1.20
N GLY A 232 -1.52 27.89 -1.99
CA GLY A 232 -1.54 27.97 -3.45
C GLY A 232 -1.01 26.77 -4.22
N LEU A 233 -0.57 25.69 -3.55
CA LEU A 233 -0.21 24.44 -4.22
C LEU A 233 -1.43 23.49 -4.21
N PRO A 234 -2.11 23.25 -5.33
CA PRO A 234 -3.28 22.37 -5.38
C PRO A 234 -2.85 20.91 -5.17
N GLY A 235 -3.44 20.26 -4.17
CA GLY A 235 -3.09 18.92 -3.77
C GLY A 235 -1.83 18.92 -2.88
N GLY A 236 -1.91 18.32 -1.71
CA GLY A 236 -0.87 18.37 -0.67
C GLY A 236 0.45 17.66 -0.99
N SER A 237 0.63 17.11 -2.21
CA SER A 237 1.84 16.35 -2.60
C SER A 237 2.27 16.74 -4.00
N ALA A 238 3.53 17.16 -4.14
CA ALA A 238 4.18 17.33 -5.43
C ALA A 238 4.73 15.97 -5.90
N ASN A 239 4.35 15.56 -7.11
CA ASN A 239 4.80 14.30 -7.71
C ASN A 239 6.05 14.50 -8.56
N ASP A 240 6.17 15.67 -9.18
CA ASP A 240 7.31 16.01 -10.00
C ASP A 240 7.50 17.54 -10.06
N ILE A 241 8.75 18.00 -10.22
CA ILE A 241 9.10 19.43 -10.31
C ILE A 241 10.12 19.61 -11.41
N VAL A 242 9.81 20.50 -12.35
CA VAL A 242 10.72 20.87 -13.45
C VAL A 242 10.91 22.37 -13.48
N GLN A 243 12.16 22.82 -13.58
CA GLN A 243 12.48 24.22 -13.82
C GLN A 243 12.76 24.46 -15.30
N THR A 244 12.06 25.41 -15.89
CA THR A 244 12.32 25.87 -17.27
C THR A 244 13.49 26.83 -17.28
N LYS A 245 14.08 27.04 -18.47
CA LYS A 245 15.29 27.90 -18.64
C LYS A 245 15.08 29.37 -18.25
N ASP A 246 13.84 29.82 -18.22
CA ASP A 246 13.41 31.14 -17.74
C ASP A 246 13.19 31.22 -16.22
N GLY A 247 13.54 30.13 -15.48
CA GLY A 247 13.49 30.08 -14.03
C GLY A 247 12.13 29.74 -13.44
N VAL A 248 11.10 29.50 -14.27
CA VAL A 248 9.76 29.11 -13.81
C VAL A 248 9.74 27.66 -13.38
N LEU A 249 9.16 27.38 -12.21
CA LEU A 249 8.94 26.02 -11.72
C LEU A 249 7.56 25.51 -12.17
N TRP A 250 7.55 24.32 -12.72
CA TRP A 250 6.35 23.56 -13.03
C TRP A 250 6.24 22.40 -12.07
N ILE A 251 5.13 22.29 -11.37
CA ILE A 251 4.91 21.34 -10.28
C ILE A 251 3.70 20.50 -10.64
N GLY A 252 3.93 19.21 -10.87
CA GLY A 252 2.88 18.21 -11.05
C GLY A 252 2.38 17.71 -9.70
N THR A 253 1.07 17.82 -9.48
CA THR A 253 0.40 17.29 -8.28
C THR A 253 -0.78 16.41 -8.70
N TYR A 254 -1.35 15.66 -7.78
CA TYR A 254 -2.60 14.93 -8.05
C TYR A 254 -3.78 15.86 -8.37
N GLY A 255 -3.73 17.10 -7.93
CA GLY A 255 -4.75 18.14 -8.23
C GLY A 255 -4.54 18.85 -9.57
N GLY A 256 -3.48 18.53 -10.32
CA GLY A 256 -3.15 19.14 -11.61
C GLY A 256 -1.76 19.74 -11.67
N LEU A 257 -1.51 20.53 -12.74
CA LEU A 257 -0.22 21.17 -13.00
C LEU A 257 -0.24 22.62 -12.47
N SER A 258 0.74 22.94 -11.65
CA SER A 258 0.94 24.31 -11.13
C SER A 258 2.19 24.94 -11.71
N ARG A 259 2.09 26.21 -12.10
CA ARG A 259 3.20 27.05 -12.50
C ARG A 259 3.52 28.03 -11.36
N TYR A 260 4.77 28.03 -10.91
CA TYR A 260 5.29 28.95 -9.90
C TYR A 260 6.36 29.87 -10.48
N SER A 261 6.15 31.17 -10.40
CA SER A 261 7.03 32.19 -10.96
C SER A 261 7.83 32.98 -9.91
N GLY A 262 7.98 32.42 -8.70
CA GLY A 262 8.69 33.05 -7.59
C GLY A 262 7.79 33.73 -6.55
N ASN A 263 6.59 34.18 -6.92
CA ASN A 263 5.66 34.86 -5.99
C ASN A 263 4.27 34.26 -5.92
N THR A 264 3.79 33.66 -7.02
CA THR A 264 2.41 33.15 -7.10
C THR A 264 2.35 31.83 -7.82
N PHE A 265 1.42 31.00 -7.37
CA PHE A 265 1.02 29.81 -8.09
C PHE A 265 -0.09 30.14 -9.08
N GLN A 266 0.06 29.65 -10.30
CA GLN A 266 -1.00 29.61 -11.30
C GLN A 266 -1.37 28.17 -11.56
N TRP A 267 -2.59 27.81 -11.24
CA TRP A 267 -3.10 26.47 -11.50
C TRP A 267 -3.55 26.36 -12.96
N MET A 268 -3.04 25.34 -13.64
CA MET A 268 -3.44 25.01 -15.00
C MET A 268 -4.39 23.81 -14.95
N ASN A 269 -5.67 24.09 -15.13
CA ASN A 269 -6.67 23.04 -15.35
C ASN A 269 -6.63 22.62 -16.82
N THR A 270 -6.81 21.33 -17.11
CA THR A 270 -6.82 20.77 -18.49
C THR A 270 -7.85 21.43 -19.41
N TYR A 271 -8.83 22.11 -18.87
CA TYR A 271 -9.83 22.88 -19.63
C TYR A 271 -9.34 24.24 -20.14
N ASP A 272 -8.34 24.86 -19.52
CA ASP A 272 -7.86 26.19 -19.89
C ASP A 272 -6.74 26.16 -20.97
N SER A 273 -6.12 24.99 -21.18
CA SER A 273 -5.03 24.84 -22.16
C SER A 273 -5.46 24.90 -23.63
N VAL A 274 -6.75 24.89 -23.91
CA VAL A 274 -7.29 24.92 -25.29
C VAL A 274 -7.61 26.35 -25.76
N LYS A 275 -7.62 27.35 -24.86
CA LYS A 275 -8.03 28.74 -25.21
C LYS A 275 -6.92 29.76 -25.35
N SER A 276 -5.65 29.40 -25.15
CA SER A 276 -4.55 30.37 -25.22
C SER A 276 -3.56 30.19 -26.38
N VAL A 277 -3.98 29.53 -27.46
CA VAL A 277 -3.24 29.52 -28.72
C VAL A 277 -4.04 30.35 -29.73
N ASN A 278 -3.96 31.66 -29.59
CA ASN A 278 -4.18 32.63 -30.67
C ASN A 278 -3.14 33.75 -30.53
#